data_caf9fcb2e5475225de99ac0047223540
#
_entry.id   caf9fcb2e5475225de99ac0047223540
#
_cell.length_a   1.000
_cell.length_b   1.000
_cell.length_c   1.000
_cell.angle_alpha   90.00
_cell.angle_beta   90.00
_cell.angle_gamma   90.00
#
_symmetry.space_group_name_H-M   'P 1'
#
loop_
_entity.id
_entity.type
_entity.pdbx_description
1 polymer ?
#
loop_
_entity_poly.entity_id
_entity_poly.type
_entity_poly.pdbx_seq_one_letter_code
_entity_poly.pdbx_strand_id
1 'polypeptide(L)'
;MLIKELCDYYDILSKDGKVLPEGYSNVKIHYLISLTGEGKIDEIIDCQKKEQVPAGKNKVKEKKVPVELVMPQRTEKPGIDANIAEHRPLYIFGLNLDGDTLSPEDRTDKARKSHKAFVETNLKFTENLHSPVVKAYRNFLLNWKPEEETENRWLLGLGKEYGKSGFAFCLSGNPDCLLHEDAELLKKWEAGYA
;
A
#
# COMPACT_ATOMS: atom_id res chain seq x y z
N MET A 1 -12.31 -8.88 35.79
CA MET A 1 -13.20 -7.70 35.64
C MET A 1 -12.58 -6.65 34.72
N LEU A 2 -11.43 -6.13 35.02
CA LEU A 2 -10.81 -5.03 34.28
C LEU A 2 -10.63 -5.31 32.77
N ILE A 3 -10.20 -6.51 32.36
CA ILE A 3 -9.96 -6.89 30.96
C ILE A 3 -11.26 -6.94 30.17
N LYS A 4 -12.32 -7.45 30.74
CA LYS A 4 -13.63 -7.54 30.09
C LYS A 4 -14.22 -6.14 29.87
N GLU A 5 -14.13 -5.26 30.86
CA GLU A 5 -14.59 -3.87 30.75
C GLU A 5 -13.79 -3.06 29.72
N LEU A 6 -12.49 -3.33 29.60
CA LEU A 6 -11.65 -2.75 28.55
C LEU A 6 -12.05 -3.23 27.14
N CYS A 7 -12.33 -4.52 26.96
CA CYS A 7 -12.82 -5.06 25.70
C CYS A 7 -14.18 -4.47 25.32
N ASP A 8 -15.12 -4.41 26.26
CA ASP A 8 -16.44 -3.82 26.05
C ASP A 8 -16.35 -2.32 25.66
N TYR A 9 -15.43 -1.58 26.29
CA TYR A 9 -15.18 -0.17 25.98
C TYR A 9 -14.56 0.00 24.59
N TYR A 10 -13.61 -0.87 24.23
CA TYR A 10 -12.99 -0.88 22.90
C TYR A 10 -14.02 -1.17 21.80
N ASP A 11 -14.92 -2.14 22.02
CA ASP A 11 -16.01 -2.48 21.10
C ASP A 11 -16.99 -1.30 20.89
N ILE A 12 -17.28 -0.55 21.95
CA ILE A 12 -18.11 0.67 21.85
C ILE A 12 -17.39 1.73 21.02
N LEU A 13 -16.12 1.99 21.30
CA LEU A 13 -15.34 2.99 20.55
C LEU A 13 -15.15 2.60 19.09
N SER A 14 -14.99 1.32 18.79
CA SER A 14 -14.88 0.80 17.43
C SER A 14 -16.19 0.97 16.67
N LYS A 15 -17.34 0.67 17.27
CA LYS A 15 -18.67 0.89 16.68
C LYS A 15 -18.96 2.36 16.41
N ASP A 16 -18.45 3.24 17.25
CA ASP A 16 -18.57 4.70 17.08
C ASP A 16 -17.55 5.27 16.07
N GLY A 17 -16.73 4.43 15.42
CA GLY A 17 -15.68 4.85 14.49
C GLY A 17 -14.51 5.61 15.14
N LYS A 18 -14.38 5.58 16.46
CA LYS A 18 -13.32 6.25 17.22
C LYS A 18 -12.03 5.43 17.33
N VAL A 19 -12.15 4.11 17.14
CA VAL A 19 -11.02 3.16 17.16
C VAL A 19 -11.15 2.26 15.94
N LEU A 20 -10.02 2.01 15.29
CA LEU A 20 -10.00 1.08 14.16
C LEU A 20 -10.22 -0.36 14.63
N PRO A 21 -10.89 -1.19 13.82
CA PRO A 21 -10.98 -2.62 14.08
C PRO A 21 -9.59 -3.27 14.19
N GLU A 22 -9.52 -4.38 14.89
CA GLU A 22 -8.29 -5.17 14.95
C GLU A 22 -7.83 -5.60 13.55
N GLY A 23 -6.53 -5.52 13.31
CA GLY A 23 -5.95 -5.84 12.00
C GLY A 23 -6.03 -4.72 10.96
N TYR A 24 -6.46 -3.52 11.32
CA TYR A 24 -6.49 -2.36 10.44
C TYR A 24 -5.64 -1.23 10.97
N SER A 25 -5.08 -0.45 10.06
CA SER A 25 -4.30 0.75 10.38
C SER A 25 -4.62 1.89 9.42
N ASN A 26 -4.48 3.13 9.90
CA ASN A 26 -4.44 4.31 9.03
C ASN A 26 -3.10 4.38 8.33
N VAL A 27 -3.11 4.40 7.00
CA VAL A 27 -1.92 4.45 6.17
C VAL A 27 -1.92 5.70 5.31
N LYS A 28 -0.80 6.40 5.27
CA LYS A 28 -0.63 7.57 4.42
C LYS A 28 -0.33 7.15 2.99
N ILE A 29 -1.24 7.44 2.07
CA ILE A 29 -1.14 7.08 0.66
C ILE A 29 -0.99 8.35 -0.18
N HIS A 30 0.03 8.35 -1.03
CA HIS A 30 0.37 9.45 -1.93
C HIS A 30 -0.08 9.15 -3.36
N TYR A 31 0.03 7.88 -3.78
CA TYR A 31 -0.22 7.46 -5.15
C TYR A 31 -1.03 6.17 -5.22
N LEU A 32 -1.89 6.10 -6.23
CA LEU A 32 -2.56 4.86 -6.61
C LEU A 32 -1.85 4.24 -7.81
N ILE A 33 -1.57 2.96 -7.72
CA ILE A 33 -1.05 2.15 -8.83
C ILE A 33 -2.25 1.58 -9.58
N SER A 34 -2.49 2.10 -10.77
CA SER A 34 -3.57 1.62 -11.65
C SER A 34 -3.08 0.40 -12.43
N LEU A 35 -3.76 -0.74 -12.25
CA LEU A 35 -3.41 -2.00 -12.88
C LEU A 35 -4.43 -2.39 -13.96
N THR A 36 -3.93 -2.76 -15.13
CA THR A 36 -4.75 -3.45 -16.14
C THR A 36 -5.12 -4.85 -15.66
N GLY A 37 -6.10 -5.48 -16.30
CA GLY A 37 -6.48 -6.86 -15.99
C GLY A 37 -5.34 -7.87 -16.12
N GLU A 38 -4.35 -7.59 -16.98
CA GLU A 38 -3.14 -8.39 -17.13
C GLU A 38 -2.07 -8.09 -16.06
N GLY A 39 -2.32 -7.15 -15.16
CA GLY A 39 -1.41 -6.79 -14.08
C GLY A 39 -0.30 -5.83 -14.48
N LYS A 40 -0.46 -5.08 -15.56
CA LYS A 40 0.48 -4.04 -15.97
C LYS A 40 0.11 -2.70 -15.35
N ILE A 41 1.11 -1.92 -14.96
CA ILE A 41 0.91 -0.53 -14.53
C ILE A 41 0.61 0.30 -15.77
N ASP A 42 -0.58 0.87 -15.86
CA ASP A 42 -0.93 1.81 -16.92
C ASP A 42 -0.86 3.27 -16.47
N GLU A 43 -0.97 3.52 -15.18
CA GLU A 43 -0.84 4.85 -14.60
C GLU A 43 -0.45 4.78 -13.12
N ILE A 44 0.29 5.79 -12.64
CA ILE A 44 0.44 6.09 -11.22
C ILE A 44 -0.25 7.41 -10.94
N ILE A 45 -1.35 7.35 -10.21
CA ILE A 45 -2.25 8.47 -9.96
C ILE A 45 -1.85 9.18 -8.67
N ASP A 46 -1.57 10.48 -8.75
CA ASP A 46 -1.37 11.32 -7.56
C ASP A 46 -2.72 11.58 -6.88
N CYS A 47 -2.93 10.99 -5.69
CA CYS A 47 -4.15 11.15 -4.90
C CYS A 47 -3.99 12.09 -3.72
N GLN A 48 -2.87 12.82 -3.62
CA GLN A 48 -2.60 13.77 -2.55
C GLN A 48 -3.59 14.93 -2.56
N LYS A 49 -3.93 15.42 -1.38
CA LYS A 49 -4.73 16.63 -1.20
C LYS A 49 -3.83 17.85 -1.17
N LYS A 50 -4.37 18.99 -1.60
CA LYS A 50 -3.72 20.28 -1.48
C LYS A 50 -4.24 20.99 -0.24
N GLU A 51 -3.34 21.33 0.67
CA GLU A 51 -3.64 22.08 1.88
C GLU A 51 -2.89 23.39 1.90
N GLN A 52 -3.55 24.41 2.43
CA GLN A 52 -2.95 25.73 2.64
C GLN A 52 -2.27 25.73 4.02
N VAL A 53 -0.96 25.91 4.04
CA VAL A 53 -0.18 25.96 5.28
C VAL A 53 0.46 27.33 5.47
N PRO A 54 0.54 27.85 6.69
CA PRO A 54 1.22 29.13 6.96
C PRO A 54 2.69 29.05 6.54
N ALA A 55 3.17 30.04 5.82
CA ALA A 55 4.55 30.14 5.33
C ALA A 55 5.23 31.45 5.77
N GLY A 56 5.16 31.77 7.07
CA GLY A 56 5.69 33.01 7.66
C GLY A 56 4.64 34.07 7.88
N LYS A 57 5.05 35.28 8.28
CA LYS A 57 4.13 36.39 8.56
C LYS A 57 3.26 36.73 7.32
N ASN A 58 1.97 36.41 7.41
CA ASN A 58 0.94 36.71 6.40
C ASN A 58 1.14 36.05 5.01
N LYS A 59 1.91 34.96 4.90
CA LYS A 59 2.02 34.20 3.66
C LYS A 59 1.44 32.79 3.86
N VAL A 60 0.73 32.33 2.83
CA VAL A 60 0.17 30.98 2.76
C VAL A 60 0.83 30.25 1.61
N LYS A 61 1.25 29.03 1.85
CA LYS A 61 1.86 28.13 0.84
C LYS A 61 0.96 26.94 0.65
N GLU A 62 0.71 26.58 -0.60
CA GLU A 62 0.06 25.30 -0.93
C GLU A 62 1.04 24.14 -0.73
N LYS A 63 0.61 23.12 -0.02
CA LYS A 63 1.37 21.90 0.22
C LYS A 63 0.52 20.69 -0.14
N LYS A 64 1.11 19.75 -0.83
CA LYS A 64 0.51 18.42 -1.03
C LYS A 64 0.67 17.58 0.23
N VAL A 65 -0.41 16.93 0.65
CA VAL A 65 -0.45 16.03 1.80
C VAL A 65 -1.06 14.69 1.38
N PRO A 66 -0.55 13.56 1.88
CA PRO A 66 -1.11 12.26 1.58
C PRO A 66 -2.53 12.12 2.13
N VAL A 67 -3.33 11.27 1.51
CA VAL A 67 -4.61 10.84 2.08
C VAL A 67 -4.36 9.74 3.11
N GLU A 68 -5.15 9.69 4.17
CA GLU A 68 -5.14 8.60 5.13
C GLU A 68 -6.22 7.58 4.75
N LEU A 69 -5.81 6.35 4.49
CA LEU A 69 -6.70 5.24 4.16
C LEU A 69 -6.62 4.16 5.23
N VAL A 70 -7.77 3.58 5.56
CA VAL A 70 -7.84 2.43 6.47
C VAL A 70 -7.51 1.18 5.65
N MET A 71 -6.45 0.50 6.02
CA MET A 71 -5.95 -0.66 5.28
C MET A 71 -5.77 -1.87 6.19
N PRO A 72 -6.02 -3.10 5.67
CA PRO A 72 -5.72 -4.33 6.40
C PRO A 72 -4.20 -4.46 6.56
N GLN A 73 -3.73 -4.38 7.79
CA GLN A 73 -2.30 -4.48 8.10
C GLN A 73 -2.08 -5.28 9.36
N ARG A 74 -1.06 -6.12 9.33
CA ARG A 74 -0.58 -6.83 10.51
C ARG A 74 0.16 -5.86 11.44
N THR A 75 0.20 -6.22 12.71
CA THR A 75 1.11 -5.57 13.65
C THR A 75 2.54 -5.70 13.15
N GLU A 76 3.26 -4.60 13.10
CA GLU A 76 4.67 -4.59 12.69
C GLU A 76 5.50 -5.54 13.56
N LYS A 77 6.31 -6.37 12.89
CA LYS A 77 7.26 -7.25 13.52
C LYS A 77 8.68 -6.85 13.12
N PRO A 78 9.66 -7.08 13.98
CA PRO A 78 11.06 -6.90 13.60
C PRO A 78 11.42 -7.77 12.39
N GLY A 79 12.18 -7.21 11.44
CA GLY A 79 12.64 -7.91 10.26
C GLY A 79 11.86 -7.58 8.99
N ILE A 80 11.96 -8.45 8.00
CA ILE A 80 11.26 -8.33 6.72
C ILE A 80 9.92 -9.04 6.84
N ASP A 81 8.85 -8.28 6.89
CA ASP A 81 7.48 -8.78 6.97
C ASP A 81 6.56 -7.96 6.05
N ALA A 82 5.95 -8.61 5.07
CA ALA A 82 5.09 -7.96 4.10
C ALA A 82 3.65 -7.93 4.58
N ASN A 83 2.97 -6.81 4.32
CA ASN A 83 1.54 -6.66 4.56
C ASN A 83 0.71 -7.20 3.40
N ILE A 84 -0.53 -7.52 3.70
CA ILE A 84 -1.57 -7.67 2.69
C ILE A 84 -1.97 -6.26 2.23
N ALA A 85 -2.12 -6.05 0.93
CA ALA A 85 -2.29 -4.71 0.37
C ALA A 85 -1.16 -3.75 0.83
N GLU A 86 0.06 -4.15 0.55
CA GLU A 86 1.29 -3.45 0.92
C GLU A 86 1.34 -2.02 0.37
N HIS A 87 1.88 -1.08 1.12
CA HIS A 87 1.99 0.32 0.74
C HIS A 87 3.42 0.83 0.55
N ARG A 88 4.42 0.07 1.02
CA ARG A 88 5.83 0.47 0.99
C ARG A 88 6.46 0.19 -0.38
N PRO A 89 7.07 1.19 -1.05
CA PRO A 89 7.57 1.03 -2.41
C PRO A 89 8.66 -0.03 -2.55
N LEU A 90 9.54 -0.16 -1.56
CA LEU A 90 10.60 -1.17 -1.60
C LEU A 90 10.06 -2.60 -1.67
N TYR A 91 8.96 -2.88 -0.97
CA TYR A 91 8.28 -4.16 -1.02
C TYR A 91 7.54 -4.37 -2.34
N ILE A 92 6.78 -3.36 -2.76
CA ILE A 92 5.94 -3.46 -3.97
C ILE A 92 6.78 -3.63 -5.22
N PHE A 93 7.80 -2.80 -5.39
CA PHE A 93 8.56 -2.72 -6.63
C PHE A 93 9.91 -3.46 -6.58
N GLY A 94 10.45 -3.69 -5.38
CA GLY A 94 11.76 -4.36 -5.22
C GLY A 94 12.92 -3.53 -5.78
N LEU A 95 12.78 -2.21 -5.84
CA LEU A 95 13.73 -1.28 -6.43
C LEU A 95 14.09 -0.18 -5.43
N ASN A 96 15.39 0.11 -5.34
CA ASN A 96 15.91 1.31 -4.70
C ASN A 96 16.07 2.43 -5.73
N LEU A 97 15.84 3.66 -5.33
CA LEU A 97 16.21 4.83 -6.10
C LEU A 97 17.43 5.49 -5.46
N ASP A 98 18.53 5.51 -6.20
CA ASP A 98 19.76 6.25 -5.84
C ASP A 98 20.01 7.33 -6.90
N GLY A 99 19.83 8.58 -6.48
CA GLY A 99 19.78 9.70 -7.43
C GLY A 99 18.64 9.53 -8.43
N ASP A 100 18.99 9.34 -9.68
CA ASP A 100 18.03 9.14 -10.79
C ASP A 100 18.03 7.69 -11.32
N THR A 101 18.62 6.76 -10.57
CA THR A 101 18.78 5.36 -10.99
C THR A 101 17.98 4.43 -10.10
N LEU A 102 17.12 3.61 -10.73
CA LEU A 102 16.44 2.50 -10.08
C LEU A 102 17.30 1.24 -10.14
N SER A 103 17.43 0.54 -9.02
CA SER A 103 18.19 -0.70 -8.95
C SER A 103 17.55 -1.71 -8.00
N PRO A 104 17.46 -3.01 -8.36
CA PRO A 104 17.06 -4.08 -7.46
C PRO A 104 18.14 -4.44 -6.44
N GLU A 105 19.35 -3.92 -6.63
CA GLU A 105 20.52 -4.22 -5.79
C GLU A 105 20.72 -3.14 -4.73
N ASP A 106 21.01 -3.56 -3.53
CA ASP A 106 21.52 -2.73 -2.45
C ASP A 106 22.54 -3.51 -1.62
N ARG A 107 23.29 -2.79 -0.76
CA ARG A 107 24.35 -3.40 0.06
C ARG A 107 23.87 -4.49 1.02
N THR A 108 22.57 -4.48 1.34
CA THR A 108 21.96 -5.38 2.34
C THR A 108 21.06 -6.43 1.73
N ASP A 109 20.88 -6.38 0.43
CA ASP A 109 19.92 -7.21 -0.32
C ASP A 109 18.46 -7.06 0.16
N LYS A 110 18.18 -5.92 0.80
CA LYS A 110 16.90 -5.63 1.43
C LYS A 110 15.78 -5.49 0.41
N ALA A 111 16.04 -4.81 -0.72
CA ALA A 111 15.06 -4.62 -1.79
C ALA A 111 14.57 -5.98 -2.31
N ARG A 112 15.49 -6.87 -2.64
CA ARG A 112 15.19 -8.20 -3.17
C ARG A 112 14.43 -9.06 -2.16
N LYS A 113 14.90 -9.08 -0.91
CA LYS A 113 14.25 -9.85 0.18
C LYS A 113 12.86 -9.32 0.50
N SER A 114 12.68 -8.00 0.56
CA SER A 114 11.39 -7.37 0.82
C SER A 114 10.39 -7.66 -0.29
N HIS A 115 10.80 -7.55 -1.54
CA HIS A 115 9.94 -7.85 -2.68
C HIS A 115 9.56 -9.33 -2.74
N LYS A 116 10.50 -10.22 -2.50
CA LYS A 116 10.22 -11.66 -2.41
C LYS A 116 9.18 -11.96 -1.34
N ALA A 117 9.33 -11.42 -0.13
CA ALA A 117 8.38 -11.58 0.96
C ALA A 117 6.98 -11.04 0.58
N PHE A 118 6.94 -9.89 -0.09
CA PHE A 118 5.70 -9.30 -0.59
C PHE A 118 4.98 -10.21 -1.59
N VAL A 119 5.68 -10.70 -2.60
CA VAL A 119 5.11 -11.58 -3.63
C VAL A 119 4.60 -12.88 -3.01
N GLU A 120 5.40 -13.55 -2.22
CA GLU A 120 5.03 -14.84 -1.60
C GLU A 120 3.84 -14.70 -0.65
N THR A 121 3.86 -13.71 0.22
CA THR A 121 2.78 -13.45 1.18
C THR A 121 1.46 -13.15 0.47
N ASN A 122 1.49 -12.27 -0.52
CA ASN A 122 0.27 -11.82 -1.19
C ASN A 122 -0.28 -12.85 -2.19
N LEU A 123 0.56 -13.60 -2.90
CA LEU A 123 0.09 -14.72 -3.74
C LEU A 123 -0.61 -15.79 -2.91
N LYS A 124 -0.03 -16.14 -1.75
CA LYS A 124 -0.64 -17.11 -0.83
C LYS A 124 -1.96 -16.59 -0.25
N PHE A 125 -1.99 -15.35 0.19
CA PHE A 125 -3.19 -14.78 0.79
C PHE A 125 -4.33 -14.64 -0.21
N THR A 126 -4.05 -14.23 -1.45
CA THR A 126 -5.06 -14.02 -2.49
C THR A 126 -5.44 -15.29 -3.27
N GLU A 127 -4.90 -16.43 -2.87
CA GLU A 127 -5.30 -17.73 -3.44
C GLU A 127 -6.81 -17.93 -3.27
N ASN A 128 -7.47 -18.37 -4.36
CA ASN A 128 -8.93 -18.56 -4.43
C ASN A 128 -9.78 -17.27 -4.30
N LEU A 129 -9.20 -16.09 -4.43
CA LEU A 129 -9.94 -14.86 -4.61
C LEU A 129 -10.07 -14.52 -6.11
N HIS A 130 -11.24 -14.01 -6.52
CA HIS A 130 -11.60 -13.92 -7.94
C HIS A 130 -12.11 -12.55 -8.38
N SER A 131 -12.19 -11.55 -7.49
CA SER A 131 -12.61 -10.21 -7.87
C SER A 131 -11.67 -9.58 -8.93
N PRO A 132 -12.16 -8.71 -9.80
CA PRO A 132 -11.35 -8.15 -10.90
C PRO A 132 -10.07 -7.46 -10.44
N VAL A 133 -10.13 -6.66 -9.37
CA VAL A 133 -8.94 -5.97 -8.83
C VAL A 133 -7.94 -6.94 -8.23
N VAL A 134 -8.40 -8.00 -7.56
CA VAL A 134 -7.51 -9.04 -7.02
C VAL A 134 -6.86 -9.85 -8.14
N LYS A 135 -7.57 -10.16 -9.21
CA LYS A 135 -6.99 -10.83 -10.39
C LYS A 135 -5.90 -9.98 -11.04
N ALA A 136 -6.17 -8.69 -11.23
CA ALA A 136 -5.16 -7.75 -11.75
C ALA A 136 -3.93 -7.68 -10.84
N TYR A 137 -4.15 -7.62 -9.53
CA TYR A 137 -3.08 -7.62 -8.54
C TYR A 137 -2.25 -8.91 -8.55
N ARG A 138 -2.89 -10.08 -8.62
CA ARG A 138 -2.18 -11.37 -8.76
C ARG A 138 -1.34 -11.44 -10.02
N ASN A 139 -1.86 -10.95 -11.14
CA ASN A 139 -1.10 -10.88 -12.38
C ASN A 139 0.11 -9.94 -12.26
N PHE A 140 -0.04 -8.81 -11.55
CA PHE A 140 1.10 -7.94 -11.22
C PHE A 140 2.16 -8.70 -10.40
N LEU A 141 1.77 -9.38 -9.33
CA LEU A 141 2.68 -10.16 -8.49
C LEU A 141 3.45 -11.23 -9.27
N LEU A 142 2.81 -11.86 -10.26
CA LEU A 142 3.42 -12.91 -11.08
C LEU A 142 4.34 -12.35 -12.19
N ASN A 143 4.03 -11.18 -12.72
CA ASN A 143 4.66 -10.64 -13.92
C ASN A 143 5.70 -9.55 -13.63
N TRP A 144 5.60 -8.86 -12.49
CA TRP A 144 6.56 -7.81 -12.15
C TRP A 144 7.92 -8.41 -11.81
N LYS A 145 8.94 -7.95 -12.55
CA LYS A 145 10.34 -8.36 -12.32
C LYS A 145 11.19 -7.11 -12.15
N PRO A 146 11.68 -6.86 -10.94
CA PRO A 146 12.45 -5.65 -10.64
C PRO A 146 13.62 -5.42 -11.59
N GLU A 147 14.28 -6.49 -12.02
CA GLU A 147 15.44 -6.44 -12.92
C GLU A 147 15.08 -5.90 -14.32
N GLU A 148 13.83 -6.03 -14.74
CA GLU A 148 13.34 -5.57 -16.04
C GLU A 148 12.75 -4.15 -15.97
N GLU A 149 12.61 -3.58 -14.76
CA GLU A 149 11.89 -2.32 -14.50
C GLU A 149 12.80 -1.17 -14.03
N THR A 150 14.09 -1.29 -14.22
CA THR A 150 15.07 -0.25 -13.83
C THR A 150 14.92 1.05 -14.62
N GLU A 151 14.30 1.01 -15.80
CA GLU A 151 13.98 2.16 -16.65
C GLU A 151 12.48 2.54 -16.58
N ASN A 152 11.76 2.08 -15.57
CA ASN A 152 10.33 2.33 -15.44
C ASN A 152 10.04 3.83 -15.33
N ARG A 153 9.39 4.39 -16.34
CA ARG A 153 9.11 5.83 -16.45
C ARG A 153 8.22 6.38 -15.35
N TRP A 154 7.28 5.56 -14.84
CA TRP A 154 6.38 5.98 -13.79
C TRP A 154 7.12 6.18 -12.48
N LEU A 155 8.01 5.25 -12.12
CA LEU A 155 8.79 5.31 -10.89
C LEU A 155 9.89 6.38 -10.98
N LEU A 156 10.59 6.48 -12.09
CA LEU A 156 11.59 7.53 -12.33
C LEU A 156 10.96 8.92 -12.28
N GLY A 157 9.74 9.06 -12.80
CA GLY A 157 8.98 10.31 -12.78
C GLY A 157 8.63 10.83 -11.39
N LEU A 158 8.60 9.95 -10.37
CA LEU A 158 8.37 10.33 -8.97
C LEU A 158 9.62 10.96 -8.33
N GLY A 159 10.81 10.67 -8.84
CA GLY A 159 12.05 11.18 -8.31
C GLY A 159 12.21 10.91 -6.82
N LYS A 160 12.60 11.93 -6.05
CA LYS A 160 12.83 11.84 -4.60
C LYS A 160 11.61 11.41 -3.79
N GLU A 161 10.41 11.55 -4.35
CA GLU A 161 9.15 11.16 -3.68
C GLU A 161 8.94 9.65 -3.68
N TYR A 162 9.56 8.91 -4.58
CA TYR A 162 9.43 7.45 -4.69
C TYR A 162 9.64 6.71 -3.37
N GLY A 163 10.76 6.92 -2.71
CA GLY A 163 11.12 6.19 -1.49
C GLY A 163 10.38 6.63 -0.23
N LYS A 164 9.70 7.77 -0.27
CA LYS A 164 9.01 8.38 0.88
C LYS A 164 7.51 8.19 0.85
N SER A 165 6.97 7.72 -0.28
CA SER A 165 5.54 7.69 -0.55
C SER A 165 4.92 6.35 -0.19
N GLY A 166 3.66 6.40 0.22
CA GLY A 166 2.80 5.24 0.32
C GLY A 166 1.99 5.04 -0.95
N PHE A 167 1.78 3.79 -1.32
CA PHE A 167 1.07 3.36 -2.52
C PHE A 167 -0.12 2.46 -2.18
N ALA A 168 -1.18 2.56 -2.95
CA ALA A 168 -2.27 1.61 -2.95
C ALA A 168 -2.60 1.20 -4.39
N PHE A 169 -3.36 0.14 -4.56
CA PHE A 169 -3.69 -0.42 -5.89
C PHE A 169 -5.14 -0.15 -6.24
N CYS A 170 -5.38 0.19 -7.50
CA CYS A 170 -6.72 0.27 -8.08
C CYS A 170 -6.77 -0.42 -9.44
N LEU A 171 -7.98 -0.65 -9.92
CA LEU A 171 -8.22 -1.22 -11.24
C LEU A 171 -8.21 -0.13 -12.31
N SER A 172 -7.54 -0.39 -13.43
CA SER A 172 -7.52 0.50 -14.58
C SER A 172 -8.94 0.83 -15.08
N GLY A 173 -9.15 2.11 -15.37
CA GLY A 173 -10.45 2.60 -15.79
C GLY A 173 -11.49 2.76 -14.66
N ASN A 174 -11.19 2.30 -13.46
CA ASN A 174 -12.04 2.47 -12.27
C ASN A 174 -11.18 2.69 -11.01
N PRO A 175 -10.70 3.91 -10.78
CA PRO A 175 -9.82 4.23 -9.63
C PRO A 175 -10.53 4.10 -8.28
N ASP A 176 -11.86 4.02 -8.24
CA ASP A 176 -12.63 3.76 -7.02
C ASP A 176 -12.66 2.27 -6.65
N CYS A 177 -12.27 1.40 -7.58
CA CYS A 177 -12.10 -0.04 -7.32
C CYS A 177 -10.73 -0.29 -6.70
N LEU A 178 -10.65 -0.15 -5.38
CA LEU A 178 -9.41 -0.23 -4.60
C LEU A 178 -9.20 -1.65 -4.07
N LEU A 179 -7.95 -2.13 -4.15
CA LEU A 179 -7.60 -3.47 -3.67
C LEU A 179 -7.88 -3.65 -2.18
N HIS A 180 -7.50 -2.68 -1.36
CA HIS A 180 -7.65 -2.75 0.11
C HIS A 180 -9.09 -2.58 0.60
N GLU A 181 -10.03 -2.28 -0.29
CA GLU A 181 -11.48 -2.21 -0.03
C GLU A 181 -12.25 -3.37 -0.69
N ASP A 182 -11.55 -4.29 -1.34
CA ASP A 182 -12.18 -5.42 -2.01
C ASP A 182 -12.91 -6.36 -1.03
N ALA A 183 -14.17 -6.63 -1.30
CA ALA A 183 -15.03 -7.38 -0.38
C ALA A 183 -14.54 -8.82 -0.12
N GLU A 184 -14.06 -9.52 -1.15
CA GLU A 184 -13.51 -10.88 -0.99
C GLU A 184 -12.23 -10.87 -0.17
N LEU A 185 -11.33 -9.91 -0.44
CA LEU A 185 -10.08 -9.75 0.28
C LEU A 185 -10.32 -9.44 1.76
N LEU A 186 -11.19 -8.47 2.06
CA LEU A 186 -11.51 -8.08 3.43
C LEU A 186 -12.21 -9.20 4.20
N LYS A 187 -13.13 -9.93 3.57
CA LYS A 187 -13.79 -11.07 4.20
C LYS A 187 -12.78 -12.15 4.63
N LYS A 188 -11.80 -12.44 3.77
CA LYS A 188 -10.72 -13.40 4.10
C LYS A 188 -9.81 -12.87 5.20
N TRP A 189 -9.50 -11.58 5.18
CA TRP A 189 -8.69 -10.92 6.21
C TRP A 189 -9.36 -10.98 7.58
N GLU A 190 -10.62 -10.60 7.65
CA GLU A 190 -11.40 -10.59 8.89
C GLU A 190 -11.61 -11.98 9.46
N ALA A 191 -11.77 -13.02 8.62
CA ALA A 191 -11.85 -14.41 9.07
C ALA A 191 -10.58 -14.90 9.78
N GLY A 192 -9.42 -14.32 9.49
CA GLY A 192 -8.16 -14.59 10.17
C GLY A 192 -8.03 -13.94 11.56
N TYR A 193 -8.92 -13.00 11.90
CA TYR A 193 -8.97 -12.29 13.20
C TYR A 193 -10.20 -12.64 14.04
N ALA A 194 -11.05 -13.50 13.52
CA ALA A 194 -12.26 -13.97 14.22
C ALA A 194 -11.96 -15.07 15.24
#